data_0ab086478c5aaed02e44e2ca0f9acb3f
#
_entry.id   0ab086478c5aaed02e44e2ca0f9acb3f
#
_cell.length_a   1.000
_cell.length_b   1.000
_cell.length_c   1.000
_cell.angle_alpha   90.00
_cell.angle_beta   90.00
_cell.angle_gamma   90.00
#
_symmetry.space_group_name_H-M   'P 1'
#
loop_
_entity.id
_entity.type
_entity.pdbx_description
1 polymer ?
#
loop_
_entity_poly.entity_id
_entity_poly.type
_entity_poly.pdbx_seq_one_letter_code
_entity_poly.pdbx_strand_id
1 'polypeptide(L)'
;MNSIEEFKQKTKPDEYYLKLHEDLTNINKTLNAFNNIIDTQKITSFPFSVKDNICVKGIETTASSKILKGYIPPFNATVIDKLNEAGLSFIGKTNMDEFGFGSFGTNTQNIARNPFNEQYVAGGSSSGAAIATSILRYHVAIAESTGGSISTPAAFCGVVGFTPTYGSVSRYGLIDYSNSLDKIGVMARKAEDILYTYNLIKGQDKYDSTCVGKDYTSDIKKKIILIEQLVTGLNPEVEREFMRFVDLLEKKGYKIERRSLEFIDKAIPSYYIIAMAEASTNLARYTGFKYGYKNEELLQNYNTFFTNARKMFGNEAKRRIVLGTFVRSASVKELYYSKALKVRSLLIKELKSLLKEGFILSPVMPIKTPKFEDVAKMSPLEVYKSDILTIPPNLCGFPHISFPYAYSEGMPLGAQLVTEHWNDYALIKFVEDWESSFKYNFKYNIGAL
;
A
#
# COMPACT_ATOMS: atom_id res chain seq x y z
N MET A 1 11.15 0.21 23.45
CA MET A 1 11.44 -1.19 23.01
C MET A 1 10.49 -1.48 21.88
N ASN A 2 11.00 -1.79 20.69
CA ASN A 2 10.16 -2.17 19.54
C ASN A 2 9.51 -3.54 19.77
N SER A 3 8.45 -3.85 18.98
CA SER A 3 7.73 -5.11 19.15
C SER A 3 8.60 -6.34 18.88
N ILE A 4 9.65 -6.21 18.07
CA ILE A 4 10.59 -7.29 17.74
C ILE A 4 11.47 -7.65 18.93
N GLU A 5 11.97 -6.64 19.65
CA GLU A 5 12.74 -6.86 20.88
C GLU A 5 11.86 -7.40 22.01
N GLU A 6 10.63 -6.88 22.15
CA GLU A 6 9.64 -7.37 23.10
C GLU A 6 9.31 -8.84 22.82
N PHE A 7 9.10 -9.19 21.55
CA PHE A 7 8.86 -10.56 21.11
C PHE A 7 10.00 -11.51 21.52
N LYS A 8 11.25 -11.17 21.22
CA LYS A 8 12.42 -11.99 21.55
C LYS A 8 12.57 -12.24 23.05
N GLN A 9 12.13 -11.32 23.90
CA GLN A 9 12.24 -11.44 25.35
C GLN A 9 11.10 -12.22 25.99
N LYS A 10 9.88 -12.17 25.42
CA LYS A 10 8.65 -12.64 26.07
C LYS A 10 8.08 -13.92 25.49
N THR A 11 8.51 -14.35 24.28
CA THR A 11 7.90 -15.51 23.63
C THR A 11 8.67 -16.80 23.86
N LYS A 12 7.88 -17.87 24.15
CA LYS A 12 8.31 -19.25 23.91
C LYS A 12 7.86 -19.62 22.49
N PRO A 13 8.79 -19.78 21.52
CA PRO A 13 8.42 -19.86 20.10
C PRO A 13 7.38 -20.95 19.81
N ASP A 14 7.56 -22.16 20.29
CA ASP A 14 6.73 -23.32 19.92
C ASP A 14 5.25 -23.15 20.34
N GLU A 15 4.99 -22.73 21.59
CA GLU A 15 3.62 -22.49 22.08
C GLU A 15 2.95 -21.33 21.36
N TYR A 16 3.71 -20.27 21.08
CA TYR A 16 3.24 -19.09 20.37
C TYR A 16 2.73 -19.43 18.97
N TYR A 17 3.52 -20.19 18.20
CA TYR A 17 3.21 -20.45 16.80
C TYR A 17 2.09 -21.46 16.58
N LEU A 18 1.93 -22.45 17.48
CA LEU A 18 0.78 -23.34 17.44
C LEU A 18 -0.53 -22.56 17.61
N LYS A 19 -0.58 -21.71 18.62
CA LYS A 19 -1.75 -20.86 18.86
C LYS A 19 -1.95 -19.84 17.74
N LEU A 20 -0.87 -19.23 17.23
CA LEU A 20 -0.94 -18.28 16.13
C LEU A 20 -1.57 -18.88 14.88
N HIS A 21 -1.20 -20.11 14.51
CA HIS A 21 -1.77 -20.77 13.34
C HIS A 21 -3.27 -21.01 13.46
N GLU A 22 -3.72 -21.49 14.61
CA GLU A 22 -5.13 -21.73 14.89
C GLU A 22 -5.92 -20.41 14.84
N ASP A 23 -5.45 -19.40 15.59
CA ASP A 23 -6.08 -18.08 15.67
C ASP A 23 -6.16 -17.41 14.28
N LEU A 24 -5.07 -17.45 13.50
CA LEU A 24 -5.03 -16.91 12.14
C LEU A 24 -5.99 -17.63 11.21
N THR A 25 -6.01 -18.96 11.24
CA THR A 25 -6.90 -19.76 10.42
C THR A 25 -8.36 -19.46 10.73
N ASN A 26 -8.71 -19.32 12.00
CA ASN A 26 -10.07 -19.01 12.42
C ASN A 26 -10.49 -17.59 12.06
N ILE A 27 -9.67 -16.57 12.36
CA ILE A 27 -10.02 -15.18 12.03
C ILE A 27 -10.03 -14.94 10.53
N ASN A 28 -9.19 -15.66 9.74
CA ASN A 28 -9.16 -15.52 8.31
C ASN A 28 -10.44 -15.98 7.61
N LYS A 29 -11.19 -16.93 8.20
CA LYS A 29 -12.54 -17.34 7.71
C LYS A 29 -13.51 -16.16 7.70
N THR A 30 -13.35 -15.21 8.64
CA THR A 30 -14.21 -14.04 8.77
C THR A 30 -13.65 -12.84 8.00
N LEU A 31 -12.36 -12.53 8.18
CA LEU A 31 -11.75 -11.28 7.68
C LEU A 31 -11.13 -11.40 6.29
N ASN A 32 -10.84 -12.61 5.82
CA ASN A 32 -10.17 -12.84 4.52
C ASN A 32 -8.87 -12.04 4.34
N ALA A 33 -8.05 -11.94 5.40
CA ALA A 33 -6.80 -11.19 5.39
C ALA A 33 -5.71 -11.86 4.54
N PHE A 34 -5.73 -13.18 4.42
CA PHE A 34 -4.72 -13.97 3.73
C PHE A 34 -5.32 -14.78 2.58
N ASN A 35 -4.63 -14.78 1.44
CA ASN A 35 -4.85 -15.71 0.34
C ASN A 35 -4.23 -17.08 0.65
N ASN A 36 -3.09 -17.08 1.37
CA ASN A 36 -2.39 -18.28 1.78
C ASN A 36 -1.73 -18.04 3.16
N ILE A 37 -1.94 -18.97 4.08
CA ILE A 37 -1.26 -19.03 5.38
C ILE A 37 -0.37 -20.27 5.33
N ILE A 38 0.93 -20.10 5.61
CA ILE A 38 1.86 -21.25 5.65
C ILE A 38 1.71 -22.02 6.97
N ASP A 39 2.23 -23.25 6.97
CA ASP A 39 2.37 -24.03 8.21
C ASP A 39 3.32 -23.31 9.17
N THR A 40 2.76 -22.80 10.27
CA THR A 40 3.51 -22.00 11.24
C THR A 40 4.33 -22.84 12.22
N GLN A 41 4.21 -24.16 12.21
CA GLN A 41 5.00 -25.05 13.12
C GLN A 41 6.52 -24.96 12.88
N LYS A 42 6.94 -24.43 11.74
CA LYS A 42 8.37 -24.23 11.38
C LYS A 42 8.86 -22.80 11.64
N ILE A 43 8.03 -21.95 12.21
CA ILE A 43 8.35 -20.54 12.43
C ILE A 43 9.00 -20.39 13.81
N THR A 44 10.15 -19.72 13.88
CA THR A 44 10.95 -19.62 15.12
C THR A 44 11.28 -18.19 15.53
N SER A 45 10.82 -17.19 14.75
CA SER A 45 11.19 -15.79 14.96
C SER A 45 10.08 -14.83 14.62
N PHE A 46 10.30 -13.52 14.75
CA PHE A 46 9.28 -12.48 14.56
C PHE A 46 8.56 -12.60 13.21
N PRO A 47 7.22 -12.66 13.20
CA PRO A 47 6.45 -12.95 12.00
C PRO A 47 6.30 -11.76 11.07
N PHE A 48 6.40 -12.01 9.75
CA PHE A 48 6.02 -11.06 8.72
C PHE A 48 5.13 -11.70 7.65
N SER A 49 4.24 -10.90 7.08
CA SER A 49 3.43 -11.29 5.93
C SER A 49 3.77 -10.45 4.70
N VAL A 50 3.34 -10.93 3.54
CA VAL A 50 3.71 -10.33 2.25
C VAL A 50 2.49 -10.21 1.35
N LYS A 51 2.30 -9.03 0.74
CA LYS A 51 1.25 -8.80 -0.25
C LYS A 51 1.37 -9.79 -1.42
N ASP A 52 0.25 -10.29 -1.91
CA ASP A 52 0.23 -11.41 -2.86
C ASP A 52 0.74 -11.10 -4.27
N ASN A 53 1.20 -9.89 -4.52
CA ASN A 53 1.95 -9.53 -5.72
C ASN A 53 3.49 -9.53 -5.55
N ILE A 54 4.01 -9.91 -4.38
CA ILE A 54 5.45 -10.00 -4.12
C ILE A 54 5.84 -11.48 -4.08
N CYS A 55 6.78 -11.90 -4.92
CA CYS A 55 7.18 -13.29 -5.10
C CYS A 55 7.91 -13.84 -3.86
N VAL A 56 7.45 -15.02 -3.41
CA VAL A 56 8.12 -15.84 -2.39
C VAL A 56 8.38 -17.21 -3.02
N LYS A 57 9.64 -17.65 -3.03
CA LYS A 57 10.05 -18.91 -3.66
C LYS A 57 9.25 -20.09 -3.11
N GLY A 58 8.68 -20.89 -4.03
CA GLY A 58 7.93 -22.09 -3.67
C GLY A 58 6.52 -21.84 -3.14
N ILE A 59 6.08 -20.58 -3.04
CA ILE A 59 4.74 -20.20 -2.54
C ILE A 59 3.93 -19.60 -3.68
N GLU A 60 2.69 -20.09 -3.87
CA GLU A 60 1.79 -19.56 -4.89
C GLU A 60 1.64 -18.04 -4.75
N THR A 61 1.75 -17.32 -5.85
CA THR A 61 1.68 -15.85 -5.92
C THR A 61 0.73 -15.46 -7.04
N THR A 62 -0.48 -15.02 -6.68
CA THR A 62 -1.57 -14.84 -7.64
C THR A 62 -1.89 -13.38 -7.95
N ALA A 63 -1.36 -12.43 -7.18
CA ALA A 63 -1.83 -11.03 -7.20
C ALA A 63 -3.37 -10.94 -7.12
N SER A 64 -4.02 -11.85 -6.38
CA SER A 64 -5.47 -12.04 -6.26
C SER A 64 -6.21 -12.20 -7.61
N SER A 65 -5.52 -12.67 -8.66
CA SER A 65 -6.06 -12.84 -10.02
C SER A 65 -6.15 -14.31 -10.43
N LYS A 66 -7.25 -14.67 -11.06
CA LYS A 66 -7.44 -16.03 -11.63
C LYS A 66 -6.42 -16.39 -12.69
N ILE A 67 -5.90 -15.40 -13.43
CA ILE A 67 -4.92 -15.66 -14.50
C ILE A 67 -3.56 -16.13 -13.95
N LEU A 68 -3.24 -15.80 -12.70
CA LEU A 68 -2.02 -16.26 -12.04
C LEU A 68 -2.22 -17.47 -11.11
N LYS A 69 -3.43 -18.02 -11.03
CA LYS A 69 -3.68 -19.23 -10.24
C LYS A 69 -2.74 -20.36 -10.67
N GLY A 70 -2.03 -20.96 -9.70
CA GLY A 70 -1.03 -22.01 -9.95
C GLY A 70 0.38 -21.47 -10.25
N TYR A 71 0.61 -20.15 -10.23
CA TYR A 71 1.94 -19.60 -10.40
C TYR A 71 2.75 -19.70 -9.09
N ILE A 72 3.80 -20.50 -9.13
CA ILE A 72 4.76 -20.68 -8.03
C ILE A 72 6.11 -20.13 -8.49
N PRO A 73 6.57 -18.99 -7.91
CA PRO A 73 7.85 -18.39 -8.29
C PRO A 73 9.04 -19.31 -7.91
N PRO A 74 10.06 -19.45 -8.78
CA PRO A 74 11.28 -20.20 -8.45
C PRO A 74 12.31 -19.38 -7.67
N PHE A 75 11.99 -18.11 -7.34
CA PHE A 75 12.87 -17.15 -6.66
C PHE A 75 12.10 -16.29 -5.66
N ASN A 76 12.82 -15.69 -4.72
CA ASN A 76 12.30 -14.67 -3.82
C ASN A 76 12.43 -13.28 -4.42
N ALA A 77 11.54 -12.37 -4.04
CA ALA A 77 11.80 -10.93 -4.14
C ALA A 77 12.97 -10.56 -3.22
N THR A 78 13.78 -9.57 -3.61
CA THR A 78 14.95 -9.12 -2.81
C THR A 78 14.57 -8.77 -1.37
N VAL A 79 13.41 -8.14 -1.15
CA VAL A 79 12.93 -7.81 0.20
C VAL A 79 12.69 -9.05 1.07
N ILE A 80 12.33 -10.18 0.47
CA ILE A 80 12.11 -11.45 1.18
C ILE A 80 13.43 -12.06 1.60
N ASP A 81 14.43 -12.08 0.71
CA ASP A 81 15.76 -12.57 1.06
C ASP A 81 16.36 -11.78 2.21
N LYS A 82 16.30 -10.44 2.16
CA LYS A 82 16.79 -9.57 3.22
C LYS A 82 16.11 -9.80 4.57
N LEU A 83 14.78 -10.02 4.59
CA LEU A 83 14.06 -10.30 5.83
C LEU A 83 14.39 -11.69 6.40
N ASN A 84 14.52 -12.69 5.54
CA ASN A 84 14.91 -14.04 5.94
C ASN A 84 16.36 -14.06 6.49
N GLU A 85 17.29 -13.36 5.84
CA GLU A 85 18.67 -13.19 6.30
C GLU A 85 18.76 -12.49 7.66
N ALA A 86 17.84 -11.54 7.92
CA ALA A 86 17.71 -10.88 9.21
C ALA A 86 17.01 -11.76 10.27
N GLY A 87 16.60 -12.96 9.91
CA GLY A 87 15.99 -13.92 10.82
C GLY A 87 14.53 -13.65 11.14
N LEU A 88 13.77 -12.98 10.30
CA LEU A 88 12.31 -12.87 10.41
C LEU A 88 11.63 -14.07 9.75
N SER A 89 10.42 -14.41 10.17
CA SER A 89 9.69 -15.59 9.68
C SER A 89 8.46 -15.21 8.86
N PHE A 90 8.43 -15.67 7.60
CA PHE A 90 7.28 -15.51 6.70
C PHE A 90 6.09 -16.36 7.18
N ILE A 91 4.88 -15.76 7.28
CA ILE A 91 3.67 -16.44 7.75
C ILE A 91 2.57 -16.59 6.69
N GLY A 92 2.65 -15.87 5.57
CA GLY A 92 1.64 -16.01 4.53
C GLY A 92 1.56 -14.84 3.56
N LYS A 93 0.77 -15.08 2.50
CA LYS A 93 0.47 -14.10 1.44
C LYS A 93 -0.82 -13.37 1.75
N THR A 94 -0.77 -12.05 1.87
CA THR A 94 -1.94 -11.25 2.23
C THR A 94 -2.79 -10.91 1.01
N ASN A 95 -4.11 -10.92 1.24
CA ASN A 95 -5.12 -10.58 0.25
C ASN A 95 -4.98 -9.13 -0.24
N MET A 96 -5.41 -8.88 -1.48
CA MET A 96 -5.27 -7.60 -2.15
C MET A 96 -6.31 -7.42 -3.26
N ASP A 97 -6.55 -6.20 -3.71
CA ASP A 97 -7.23 -5.96 -4.98
C ASP A 97 -6.41 -6.53 -6.15
N GLU A 98 -7.07 -7.14 -7.13
CA GLU A 98 -6.44 -7.80 -8.27
C GLU A 98 -5.39 -6.90 -8.94
N PHE A 99 -4.13 -7.38 -9.02
CA PHE A 99 -2.96 -6.65 -9.55
C PHE A 99 -2.72 -5.26 -8.92
N GLY A 100 -3.27 -5.00 -7.74
CA GLY A 100 -3.18 -3.68 -7.13
C GLY A 100 -4.22 -2.67 -7.64
N PHE A 101 -5.24 -3.11 -8.37
CA PHE A 101 -6.25 -2.26 -9.00
C PHE A 101 -7.47 -2.02 -8.10
N GLY A 102 -7.36 -1.15 -7.16
CA GLY A 102 -8.46 -0.80 -6.26
C GLY A 102 -8.03 0.06 -5.09
N SER A 103 -9.00 0.75 -4.49
CA SER A 103 -8.79 1.65 -3.36
C SER A 103 -9.55 1.18 -2.11
N PHE A 104 -10.47 0.21 -2.26
CA PHE A 104 -11.35 -0.22 -1.18
C PHE A 104 -11.21 -1.68 -0.75
N GLY A 105 -10.38 -2.49 -1.43
CA GLY A 105 -10.24 -3.92 -1.14
C GLY A 105 -11.42 -4.76 -1.64
N THR A 106 -12.17 -4.26 -2.63
CA THR A 106 -13.36 -4.91 -3.17
C THR A 106 -13.16 -5.56 -4.53
N ASN A 107 -12.02 -5.33 -5.17
CA ASN A 107 -11.69 -5.89 -6.48
C ASN A 107 -10.87 -7.19 -6.35
N THR A 108 -11.42 -8.16 -5.65
CA THR A 108 -10.81 -9.47 -5.39
C THR A 108 -11.86 -10.55 -5.34
N GLN A 109 -11.45 -11.83 -5.42
CA GLN A 109 -12.38 -12.96 -5.33
C GLN A 109 -12.92 -13.14 -3.91
N ASN A 110 -12.06 -12.96 -2.90
CA ASN A 110 -12.40 -13.11 -1.48
C ASN A 110 -12.30 -11.74 -0.84
N ILE A 111 -13.41 -11.02 -0.75
CA ILE A 111 -13.43 -9.66 -0.23
C ILE A 111 -12.98 -9.64 1.24
N ALA A 112 -11.94 -8.86 1.51
CA ALA A 112 -11.41 -8.65 2.85
C ALA A 112 -12.30 -7.70 3.65
N ARG A 113 -12.50 -8.00 4.95
CA ARG A 113 -13.40 -7.24 5.84
C ARG A 113 -12.60 -6.46 6.88
N ASN A 114 -13.10 -5.27 7.22
CA ASN A 114 -12.43 -4.40 8.17
C ASN A 114 -12.41 -5.01 9.59
N PRO A 115 -11.26 -5.04 10.28
CA PRO A 115 -11.15 -5.62 11.61
C PRO A 115 -11.90 -4.84 12.70
N PHE A 116 -12.19 -3.57 12.49
CA PHE A 116 -13.00 -2.77 13.42
C PHE A 116 -14.51 -3.07 13.29
N ASN A 117 -14.97 -3.26 12.05
CA ASN A 117 -16.36 -3.62 11.76
C ASN A 117 -16.45 -4.28 10.38
N GLU A 118 -16.96 -5.51 10.33
CA GLU A 118 -17.02 -6.35 9.11
C GLU A 118 -17.98 -5.83 8.02
N GLN A 119 -18.83 -4.86 8.33
CA GLN A 119 -19.69 -4.19 7.34
C GLN A 119 -18.96 -3.13 6.52
N TYR A 120 -17.75 -2.75 6.96
CA TYR A 120 -16.94 -1.70 6.35
C TYR A 120 -15.79 -2.30 5.53
N VAL A 121 -15.38 -1.55 4.51
CA VAL A 121 -14.23 -1.94 3.69
C VAL A 121 -12.92 -1.80 4.48
N ALA A 122 -11.94 -2.62 4.15
CA ALA A 122 -10.61 -2.55 4.77
C ALA A 122 -9.66 -1.56 4.07
N GLY A 123 -10.10 -0.97 2.95
CA GLY A 123 -9.21 -0.21 2.07
C GLY A 123 -8.36 -1.11 1.18
N GLY A 124 -7.82 -0.52 0.12
CA GLY A 124 -7.04 -1.23 -0.89
C GLY A 124 -5.87 -0.40 -1.43
N SER A 125 -5.04 -1.05 -2.19
CA SER A 125 -5.12 -2.46 -2.62
C SER A 125 -4.48 -3.45 -1.65
N SER A 126 -3.79 -3.01 -0.57
CA SER A 126 -3.12 -3.91 0.40
C SER A 126 -4.01 -4.21 1.62
N SER A 127 -5.28 -4.57 1.38
CA SER A 127 -6.28 -4.81 2.43
C SER A 127 -5.84 -5.85 3.44
N GLY A 128 -5.40 -7.02 2.98
CA GLY A 128 -4.97 -8.11 3.84
C GLY A 128 -3.75 -7.76 4.69
N ALA A 129 -2.81 -6.97 4.16
CA ALA A 129 -1.63 -6.51 4.90
C ALA A 129 -2.03 -5.62 6.09
N ALA A 130 -2.95 -4.68 5.87
CA ALA A 130 -3.42 -3.79 6.92
C ALA A 130 -4.24 -4.56 7.98
N ILE A 131 -5.11 -5.49 7.55
CA ILE A 131 -5.88 -6.34 8.46
C ILE A 131 -4.93 -7.20 9.31
N ALA A 132 -4.00 -7.94 8.69
CA ALA A 132 -3.04 -8.77 9.39
C ALA A 132 -2.26 -7.97 10.46
N THR A 133 -1.81 -6.77 10.08
CA THR A 133 -1.13 -5.85 11.00
C THR A 133 -2.04 -5.36 12.13
N SER A 134 -3.31 -5.11 11.83
CA SER A 134 -4.28 -4.64 12.85
C SER A 134 -4.69 -5.75 13.85
N ILE A 135 -4.70 -7.02 13.43
CA ILE A 135 -5.13 -8.14 14.30
C ILE A 135 -3.98 -8.79 15.06
N LEU A 136 -2.77 -8.79 14.51
CA LEU A 136 -1.59 -9.42 15.11
C LEU A 136 -0.81 -8.43 15.97
N ARG A 137 -0.50 -8.83 17.21
CA ARG A 137 0.29 -7.99 18.12
C ARG A 137 1.74 -7.84 17.66
N TYR A 138 2.38 -8.95 17.30
CA TYR A 138 3.76 -9.00 16.85
C TYR A 138 3.79 -9.32 15.37
N HIS A 139 3.90 -8.31 14.52
CA HIS A 139 3.83 -8.51 13.09
C HIS A 139 4.23 -7.25 12.31
N VAL A 140 4.85 -7.46 11.17
CA VAL A 140 4.99 -6.45 10.11
C VAL A 140 4.50 -7.02 8.79
N ALA A 141 3.90 -6.18 7.95
CA ALA A 141 3.50 -6.56 6.60
C ALA A 141 4.34 -5.83 5.56
N ILE A 142 4.84 -6.58 4.57
CA ILE A 142 5.44 -6.02 3.37
C ILE A 142 4.34 -5.84 2.34
N ALA A 143 4.14 -4.60 1.92
CA ALA A 143 3.08 -4.19 1.02
C ALA A 143 3.63 -3.43 -0.18
N GLU A 144 2.77 -3.13 -1.14
CA GLU A 144 3.12 -2.34 -2.32
C GLU A 144 2.12 -1.21 -2.48
N SER A 145 2.60 -0.05 -2.98
CA SER A 145 1.79 1.13 -3.29
C SER A 145 2.18 1.74 -4.62
N THR A 146 1.17 1.98 -5.46
CA THR A 146 1.28 2.72 -6.72
C THR A 146 0.62 4.11 -6.59
N GLY A 147 -0.55 4.21 -5.93
CA GLY A 147 -1.34 5.43 -5.82
C GLY A 147 -1.94 5.73 -4.43
N GLY A 148 -1.68 4.87 -3.44
CA GLY A 148 -2.27 4.98 -2.09
C GLY A 148 -2.48 3.63 -1.43
N SER A 149 -2.09 2.55 -2.10
CA SER A 149 -2.38 1.17 -1.71
C SER A 149 -1.73 0.69 -0.40
N ILE A 150 -0.90 1.49 0.25
CA ILE A 150 -0.43 1.33 1.63
C ILE A 150 -1.21 2.28 2.56
N SER A 151 -1.31 3.55 2.17
CA SER A 151 -1.89 4.60 3.02
C SER A 151 -3.37 4.38 3.31
N THR A 152 -4.18 4.08 2.28
CA THR A 152 -5.63 3.90 2.42
C THR A 152 -5.99 2.72 3.34
N PRO A 153 -5.49 1.48 3.11
CA PRO A 153 -5.81 0.38 4.01
C PRO A 153 -5.21 0.56 5.41
N ALA A 154 -4.03 1.18 5.54
CA ALA A 154 -3.48 1.50 6.86
C ALA A 154 -4.39 2.47 7.64
N ALA A 155 -4.91 3.52 6.98
CA ALA A 155 -5.84 4.47 7.58
C ALA A 155 -7.16 3.80 8.01
N PHE A 156 -7.74 2.93 7.19
CA PHE A 156 -9.01 2.27 7.47
C PHE A 156 -8.91 1.13 8.50
N CYS A 157 -7.72 0.53 8.65
CA CYS A 157 -7.46 -0.52 9.63
C CYS A 157 -6.68 -0.04 10.86
N GLY A 158 -6.47 1.27 11.01
CA GLY A 158 -5.90 1.88 12.22
C GLY A 158 -4.45 1.52 12.50
N VAL A 159 -3.63 1.30 11.47
CA VAL A 159 -2.20 0.96 11.58
C VAL A 159 -1.31 2.03 10.94
N VAL A 160 -0.01 1.95 11.18
CA VAL A 160 0.98 2.80 10.50
C VAL A 160 1.35 2.18 9.16
N GLY A 161 1.27 2.98 8.09
CA GLY A 161 1.65 2.57 6.74
C GLY A 161 2.74 3.48 6.18
N PHE A 162 3.88 2.92 5.81
CA PHE A 162 5.02 3.68 5.30
C PHE A 162 5.32 3.31 3.85
N THR A 163 5.30 4.31 3.00
CA THR A 163 5.68 4.22 1.60
C THR A 163 6.97 5.03 1.41
N PRO A 164 8.11 4.39 1.18
CA PRO A 164 9.40 5.06 1.13
C PRO A 164 9.63 5.85 -0.16
N THR A 165 10.73 6.57 -0.24
CA THR A 165 11.23 7.20 -1.48
C THR A 165 11.28 6.20 -2.62
N TYR A 166 10.76 6.57 -3.80
CA TYR A 166 10.87 5.74 -5.01
C TYR A 166 12.35 5.42 -5.31
N GLY A 167 12.65 4.13 -5.47
CA GLY A 167 14.00 3.65 -5.71
C GLY A 167 14.85 3.47 -4.43
N SER A 168 14.27 3.57 -3.24
CA SER A 168 14.96 3.25 -1.98
C SER A 168 14.89 1.77 -1.58
N VAL A 169 13.87 1.06 -2.06
CA VAL A 169 13.65 -0.37 -1.84
C VAL A 169 13.52 -1.06 -3.20
N SER A 170 14.18 -2.20 -3.35
CA SER A 170 14.15 -2.99 -4.58
C SER A 170 12.75 -3.51 -4.88
N ARG A 171 12.35 -3.45 -6.16
CA ARG A 171 11.13 -4.03 -6.69
C ARG A 171 11.37 -5.37 -7.43
N TYR A 172 12.60 -5.91 -7.37
CA TYR A 172 12.85 -7.24 -7.93
C TYR A 172 11.95 -8.29 -7.26
N GLY A 173 11.23 -9.03 -8.07
CA GLY A 173 10.25 -10.01 -7.60
C GLY A 173 8.86 -9.46 -7.30
N LEU A 174 8.60 -8.17 -7.59
CA LEU A 174 7.26 -7.61 -7.58
C LEU A 174 6.54 -7.90 -8.89
N ILE A 175 5.29 -8.33 -8.83
CA ILE A 175 4.38 -8.37 -9.99
C ILE A 175 3.92 -6.94 -10.26
N ASP A 176 4.41 -6.36 -11.34
CA ASP A 176 4.28 -4.93 -11.64
C ASP A 176 2.83 -4.51 -11.93
N TYR A 177 2.43 -3.39 -11.33
CA TYR A 177 1.30 -2.58 -11.79
C TYR A 177 1.81 -1.48 -12.73
N SER A 178 2.64 -0.56 -12.22
CA SER A 178 3.16 0.60 -12.94
C SER A 178 4.62 0.85 -12.53
N ASN A 179 5.54 0.46 -13.39
CA ASN A 179 6.98 0.45 -13.09
C ASN A 179 7.55 1.81 -12.65
N SER A 180 6.97 2.90 -13.15
CA SER A 180 7.41 4.26 -12.80
C SER A 180 6.80 4.79 -11.48
N LEU A 181 5.90 4.03 -10.84
CA LEU A 181 5.13 4.46 -9.68
C LEU A 181 5.21 3.48 -8.51
N ASP A 182 5.32 2.17 -8.78
CA ASP A 182 5.29 1.11 -7.76
C ASP A 182 6.41 1.26 -6.74
N LYS A 183 6.06 1.12 -5.47
CA LYS A 183 6.98 1.15 -4.33
C LYS A 183 6.62 0.05 -3.35
N ILE A 184 7.61 -0.69 -2.87
CA ILE A 184 7.45 -1.61 -1.76
C ILE A 184 7.65 -0.83 -0.46
N GLY A 185 6.74 -1.03 0.49
CA GLY A 185 6.78 -0.39 1.80
C GLY A 185 6.29 -1.31 2.91
N VAL A 186 6.11 -0.76 4.09
CA VAL A 186 5.88 -1.51 5.33
C VAL A 186 4.63 -1.02 6.04
N MET A 187 3.86 -1.96 6.62
CA MET A 187 2.83 -1.66 7.60
C MET A 187 3.19 -2.29 8.95
N ALA A 188 2.99 -1.55 10.02
CA ALA A 188 3.20 -2.02 11.39
C ALA A 188 2.24 -1.33 12.37
N ARG A 189 2.13 -1.86 13.59
CA ARG A 189 1.38 -1.19 14.67
C ARG A 189 2.11 0.00 15.26
N LYS A 190 3.46 0.04 15.12
CA LYS A 190 4.32 1.08 15.69
C LYS A 190 5.32 1.59 14.67
N ALA A 191 5.64 2.86 14.75
CA ALA A 191 6.65 3.48 13.90
C ALA A 191 8.06 2.90 14.12
N GLU A 192 8.40 2.47 15.33
CA GLU A 192 9.68 1.78 15.62
C GLU A 192 9.84 0.48 14.80
N ASP A 193 8.75 -0.30 14.62
CA ASP A 193 8.78 -1.53 13.81
C ASP A 193 8.91 -1.22 12.32
N ILE A 194 8.33 -0.10 11.85
CA ILE A 194 8.57 0.45 10.51
C ILE A 194 10.06 0.75 10.33
N LEU A 195 10.66 1.48 11.27
CA LEU A 195 12.07 1.87 11.22
C LEU A 195 12.99 0.65 11.14
N TYR A 196 12.76 -0.33 12.00
CA TYR A 196 13.54 -1.57 12.00
C TYR A 196 13.44 -2.30 10.66
N THR A 197 12.20 -2.53 10.17
CA THR A 197 11.96 -3.27 8.94
C THR A 197 12.48 -2.53 7.71
N TYR A 198 12.28 -1.21 7.64
CA TYR A 198 12.79 -0.39 6.55
C TYR A 198 14.32 -0.43 6.45
N ASN A 199 15.02 -0.38 7.59
CA ASN A 199 16.47 -0.51 7.63
C ASN A 199 16.98 -1.85 7.06
N LEU A 200 16.20 -2.92 7.20
CA LEU A 200 16.55 -4.22 6.62
C LEU A 200 16.36 -4.24 5.09
N ILE A 201 15.25 -3.69 4.59
CA ILE A 201 14.86 -3.88 3.17
C ILE A 201 15.39 -2.82 2.20
N LYS A 202 15.79 -1.64 2.71
CA LYS A 202 16.30 -0.54 1.87
C LYS A 202 17.67 -0.82 1.27
N GLY A 203 18.09 0.02 0.33
CA GLY A 203 19.44 0.03 -0.24
C GLY A 203 19.50 -0.55 -1.65
N GLN A 204 20.64 -0.35 -2.30
CA GLN A 204 20.88 -0.72 -3.70
C GLN A 204 20.66 -2.20 -3.97
N ASP A 205 20.13 -2.50 -5.17
CA ASP A 205 19.99 -3.85 -5.68
C ASP A 205 20.41 -3.93 -7.16
N LYS A 206 21.26 -4.91 -7.47
CA LYS A 206 21.73 -5.16 -8.85
C LYS A 206 20.62 -5.63 -9.80
N TYR A 207 19.51 -6.14 -9.27
CA TYR A 207 18.38 -6.65 -10.06
C TYR A 207 17.30 -5.60 -10.33
N ASP A 208 17.37 -4.42 -9.69
CA ASP A 208 16.48 -3.28 -9.94
C ASP A 208 17.30 -2.03 -10.22
N SER A 209 17.42 -1.67 -11.49
CA SER A 209 18.21 -0.52 -11.93
C SER A 209 17.70 0.82 -11.40
N THR A 210 16.47 0.88 -10.90
CA THR A 210 15.89 2.09 -10.29
C THR A 210 16.20 2.17 -8.79
N CYS A 211 16.65 1.06 -8.18
CA CYS A 211 16.98 1.00 -6.77
C CYS A 211 18.42 1.46 -6.55
N VAL A 212 18.57 2.65 -5.99
CA VAL A 212 19.87 3.29 -5.81
C VAL A 212 20.20 3.45 -4.33
N GLY A 213 21.47 3.26 -3.98
CA GLY A 213 22.00 3.60 -2.66
C GLY A 213 22.25 5.13 -2.59
N LYS A 214 21.59 5.78 -1.65
CA LYS A 214 21.84 7.18 -1.31
C LYS A 214 21.86 7.36 0.19
N ASP A 215 22.47 8.45 0.63
CA ASP A 215 22.42 8.87 2.02
C ASP A 215 21.00 9.34 2.36
N TYR A 216 20.50 8.84 3.48
CA TYR A 216 19.20 9.21 4.02
C TYR A 216 19.38 10.29 5.07
N THR A 217 18.49 11.27 5.05
CA THR A 217 18.45 12.32 6.06
C THR A 217 17.34 12.09 7.08
N SER A 218 17.41 12.77 8.20
CA SER A 218 16.39 12.77 9.25
C SER A 218 16.05 14.19 9.68
N ASP A 219 15.98 15.10 8.69
CA ASP A 219 15.74 16.53 8.95
C ASP A 219 14.26 16.75 9.30
N ILE A 220 14.00 16.93 10.60
CA ILE A 220 12.67 17.19 11.13
C ILE A 220 12.32 18.66 10.96
N LYS A 221 11.46 18.95 9.99
CA LYS A 221 10.93 20.31 9.78
C LYS A 221 9.92 20.67 10.88
N LYS A 222 10.05 21.85 11.46
CA LYS A 222 9.05 22.41 12.40
C LYS A 222 7.95 23.21 11.70
N LYS A 223 7.83 23.08 10.37
CA LYS A 223 6.77 23.65 9.56
C LYS A 223 5.93 22.54 8.94
N ILE A 224 4.62 22.70 9.00
CA ILE A 224 3.61 21.86 8.32
C ILE A 224 2.86 22.71 7.31
N ILE A 225 2.77 22.22 6.10
CA ILE A 225 2.10 22.87 4.97
C ILE A 225 0.82 22.09 4.68
N LEU A 226 -0.30 22.79 4.72
CA LEU A 226 -1.61 22.31 4.30
C LEU A 226 -1.87 22.82 2.89
N ILE A 227 -2.00 21.92 1.93
CA ILE A 227 -2.42 22.28 0.56
C ILE A 227 -3.93 22.45 0.58
N GLU A 228 -4.44 23.66 0.33
CA GLU A 228 -5.85 24.02 0.47
C GLU A 228 -6.77 23.04 -0.29
N GLN A 229 -6.42 22.69 -1.53
CA GLN A 229 -7.22 21.77 -2.35
C GLN A 229 -7.27 20.33 -1.78
N LEU A 230 -6.36 19.96 -0.86
CA LEU A 230 -6.33 18.64 -0.22
C LEU A 230 -6.97 18.63 1.17
N VAL A 231 -7.36 19.79 1.71
CA VAL A 231 -7.93 19.90 3.06
C VAL A 231 -9.28 20.63 3.08
N THR A 232 -9.85 20.90 1.91
CA THR A 232 -11.18 21.52 1.73
C THR A 232 -12.11 20.57 0.97
N GLY A 233 -13.43 20.69 1.24
CA GLY A 233 -14.43 19.85 0.60
C GLY A 233 -14.40 18.38 1.03
N LEU A 234 -13.83 18.12 2.19
CA LEU A 234 -13.81 16.81 2.83
C LEU A 234 -15.18 16.48 3.45
N ASN A 235 -15.39 15.22 3.84
CA ASN A 235 -16.48 14.88 4.72
C ASN A 235 -16.41 15.76 5.99
N PRO A 236 -17.50 16.38 6.45
CA PRO A 236 -17.47 17.36 7.54
C PRO A 236 -16.85 16.84 8.84
N GLU A 237 -17.00 15.54 9.10
CA GLU A 237 -16.44 14.93 10.30
C GLU A 237 -14.94 14.69 10.16
N VAL A 238 -14.48 14.25 8.98
CA VAL A 238 -13.04 14.12 8.67
C VAL A 238 -12.37 15.50 8.77
N GLU A 239 -12.97 16.53 8.22
CA GLU A 239 -12.44 17.90 8.26
C GLU A 239 -12.34 18.41 9.69
N ARG A 240 -13.41 18.26 10.50
CA ARG A 240 -13.45 18.69 11.90
C ARG A 240 -12.34 18.02 12.73
N GLU A 241 -12.24 16.70 12.67
CA GLU A 241 -11.24 15.94 13.44
C GLU A 241 -9.82 16.21 12.94
N PHE A 242 -9.64 16.41 11.62
CA PHE A 242 -8.36 16.77 11.06
C PHE A 242 -7.90 18.16 11.53
N MET A 243 -8.78 19.16 11.55
CA MET A 243 -8.43 20.48 12.05
C MET A 243 -8.11 20.48 13.55
N ARG A 244 -8.81 19.67 14.35
CA ARG A 244 -8.43 19.45 15.76
C ARG A 244 -7.03 18.86 15.90
N PHE A 245 -6.66 17.92 15.04
CA PHE A 245 -5.32 17.37 15.01
C PHE A 245 -4.27 18.42 14.62
N VAL A 246 -4.56 19.26 13.63
CA VAL A 246 -3.70 20.40 13.23
C VAL A 246 -3.48 21.36 14.41
N ASP A 247 -4.54 21.71 15.15
CA ASP A 247 -4.43 22.55 16.35
C ASP A 247 -3.55 21.93 17.45
N LEU A 248 -3.59 20.61 17.60
CA LEU A 248 -2.68 19.91 18.53
C LEU A 248 -1.22 19.99 18.08
N LEU A 249 -0.95 19.90 16.79
CA LEU A 249 0.40 20.05 16.24
C LEU A 249 0.94 21.48 16.41
N GLU A 250 0.07 22.48 16.24
CA GLU A 250 0.42 23.88 16.50
C GLU A 250 0.80 24.09 17.96
N LYS A 251 0.01 23.53 18.91
CA LYS A 251 0.34 23.55 20.35
C LYS A 251 1.64 22.80 20.69
N LYS A 252 2.04 21.80 19.88
CA LYS A 252 3.33 21.11 19.98
C LYS A 252 4.49 21.90 19.33
N GLY A 253 4.25 23.13 18.84
CA GLY A 253 5.24 24.05 18.32
C GLY A 253 5.52 23.90 16.81
N TYR A 254 4.67 23.23 16.06
CA TYR A 254 4.74 23.25 14.60
C TYR A 254 4.12 24.54 14.04
N LYS A 255 4.81 25.18 13.10
CA LYS A 255 4.24 26.31 12.35
C LYS A 255 3.34 25.77 11.25
N ILE A 256 2.07 26.12 11.27
CA ILE A 256 1.09 25.72 10.25
C ILE A 256 1.02 26.80 9.17
N GLU A 257 1.09 26.37 7.90
CA GLU A 257 1.01 27.28 6.76
C GLU A 257 0.11 26.69 5.68
N ARG A 258 -0.80 27.50 5.13
CA ARG A 258 -1.69 27.10 4.03
C ARG A 258 -1.10 27.57 2.70
N ARG A 259 -1.16 26.69 1.69
CA ARG A 259 -0.69 26.93 0.33
C ARG A 259 -1.67 26.37 -0.68
N SER A 260 -1.72 27.00 -1.84
CA SER A 260 -2.43 26.48 -3.03
C SER A 260 -1.42 26.12 -4.10
N LEU A 261 -1.72 25.07 -4.90
CA LEU A 261 -0.88 24.61 -5.99
C LEU A 261 -1.65 24.66 -7.31
N GLU A 262 -0.97 25.04 -8.39
CA GLU A 262 -1.58 25.20 -9.71
C GLU A 262 -1.98 23.87 -10.35
N PHE A 263 -1.12 22.83 -10.19
CA PHE A 263 -1.29 21.58 -10.92
C PHE A 263 -1.86 20.43 -10.09
N ILE A 264 -2.17 20.63 -8.81
CA ILE A 264 -2.61 19.56 -7.91
C ILE A 264 -3.88 18.85 -8.39
N ASP A 265 -4.84 19.60 -8.96
CA ASP A 265 -6.09 19.05 -9.50
C ASP A 265 -5.89 18.19 -10.75
N LYS A 266 -4.71 18.26 -11.36
CA LYS A 266 -4.33 17.42 -12.51
C LYS A 266 -3.64 16.12 -12.09
N ALA A 267 -3.41 15.89 -10.79
CA ALA A 267 -2.73 14.71 -10.29
C ALA A 267 -3.49 13.42 -10.62
N ILE A 268 -4.80 13.37 -10.32
CA ILE A 268 -5.65 12.21 -10.58
C ILE A 268 -5.64 11.80 -12.06
N PRO A 269 -6.03 12.66 -13.02
CA PRO A 269 -6.04 12.25 -14.42
C PRO A 269 -4.65 11.85 -14.92
N SER A 270 -3.59 12.55 -14.50
CA SER A 270 -2.23 12.22 -14.90
C SER A 270 -1.79 10.86 -14.37
N TYR A 271 -2.10 10.57 -13.10
CA TYR A 271 -1.82 9.28 -12.49
C TYR A 271 -2.48 8.13 -13.24
N TYR A 272 -3.80 8.18 -13.45
CA TYR A 272 -4.54 7.10 -14.08
C TYR A 272 -4.12 6.89 -15.54
N ILE A 273 -3.82 7.96 -16.28
CA ILE A 273 -3.31 7.84 -17.65
C ILE A 273 -1.96 7.09 -17.66
N ILE A 274 -1.00 7.48 -16.80
CA ILE A 274 0.32 6.85 -16.73
C ILE A 274 0.18 5.42 -16.23
N ALA A 275 -0.51 5.22 -15.12
CA ALA A 275 -0.64 3.91 -14.49
C ALA A 275 -1.35 2.89 -15.38
N MET A 276 -2.45 3.27 -16.06
CA MET A 276 -3.15 2.39 -17.00
C MET A 276 -2.31 2.10 -18.25
N ALA A 277 -1.57 3.09 -18.76
CA ALA A 277 -0.67 2.90 -19.89
C ALA A 277 0.39 1.83 -19.59
N GLU A 278 1.05 1.93 -18.45
CA GLU A 278 2.07 0.98 -18.01
C GLU A 278 1.45 -0.39 -17.67
N ALA A 279 0.31 -0.43 -16.95
CA ALA A 279 -0.41 -1.65 -16.65
C ALA A 279 -0.78 -2.44 -17.92
N SER A 280 -1.26 -1.76 -18.98
CA SER A 280 -1.62 -2.43 -20.23
C SER A 280 -0.43 -3.14 -20.88
N THR A 281 0.79 -2.65 -20.69
CA THR A 281 2.03 -3.28 -21.15
C THR A 281 2.43 -4.44 -20.24
N ASN A 282 2.41 -4.21 -18.92
CA ASN A 282 2.82 -5.19 -17.94
C ASN A 282 1.92 -6.44 -17.96
N LEU A 283 0.62 -6.26 -18.03
CA LEU A 283 -0.34 -7.37 -18.08
C LEU A 283 -0.35 -8.11 -19.43
N ALA A 284 0.28 -7.58 -20.47
CA ALA A 284 0.40 -8.25 -21.77
C ALA A 284 1.16 -9.58 -21.69
N ARG A 285 2.04 -9.75 -20.69
CA ARG A 285 2.83 -10.96 -20.47
C ARG A 285 2.01 -12.18 -20.04
N TYR A 286 0.82 -11.96 -19.46
CA TYR A 286 -0.04 -13.04 -18.97
C TYR A 286 -0.95 -13.56 -20.08
N THR A 287 -0.45 -14.52 -20.82
CA THR A 287 -1.07 -15.03 -22.04
C THR A 287 -1.73 -16.41 -21.88
N GLY A 288 -1.66 -17.01 -20.67
CA GLY A 288 -2.10 -18.39 -20.42
C GLY A 288 -1.12 -19.46 -20.90
N PHE A 289 0.13 -19.05 -21.24
CA PHE A 289 1.17 -19.97 -21.74
C PHE A 289 2.33 -20.16 -20.73
N LYS A 290 2.83 -19.07 -20.14
CA LYS A 290 4.04 -19.10 -19.29
C LYS A 290 3.76 -19.05 -17.79
N TYR A 291 2.69 -18.33 -17.38
CA TYR A 291 2.44 -18.01 -15.98
C TYR A 291 1.01 -18.41 -15.58
N GLY A 292 0.87 -19.05 -14.44
CA GLY A 292 -0.39 -19.33 -13.77
C GLY A 292 -1.33 -20.21 -14.58
N TYR A 293 -2.53 -19.69 -14.87
CA TYR A 293 -3.55 -20.39 -15.65
C TYR A 293 -3.01 -20.89 -16.96
N LYS A 294 -3.17 -22.21 -17.18
CA LYS A 294 -2.83 -22.88 -18.43
C LYS A 294 -4.12 -23.20 -19.18
N ASN A 295 -4.21 -22.75 -20.42
CA ASN A 295 -5.27 -23.21 -21.30
C ASN A 295 -4.89 -24.60 -21.83
N GLU A 296 -5.67 -25.62 -21.49
CA GLU A 296 -5.42 -27.02 -21.91
C GLU A 296 -5.71 -27.23 -23.41
N GLU A 297 -6.41 -26.30 -24.05
CA GLU A 297 -6.82 -26.39 -25.45
C GLU A 297 -5.79 -25.80 -26.42
N LEU A 298 -4.53 -26.22 -26.31
CA LEU A 298 -3.42 -25.80 -27.19
C LEU A 298 -3.66 -26.05 -28.70
N LEU A 299 -4.63 -26.90 -29.03
CA LEU A 299 -4.96 -27.26 -30.41
C LEU A 299 -6.02 -26.33 -31.05
N GLN A 300 -6.52 -25.35 -30.28
CA GLN A 300 -7.46 -24.37 -30.83
C GLN A 300 -6.74 -23.27 -31.61
N ASN A 301 -7.51 -22.52 -32.39
CA ASN A 301 -6.94 -21.37 -33.09
C ASN A 301 -6.37 -20.36 -32.10
N TYR A 302 -5.29 -19.70 -32.51
CA TYR A 302 -4.52 -18.72 -31.75
C TYR A 302 -5.40 -17.68 -31.01
N ASN A 303 -6.39 -17.09 -31.69
CA ASN A 303 -7.26 -16.07 -31.09
C ASN A 303 -8.13 -16.64 -29.94
N THR A 304 -8.63 -17.86 -30.07
CA THR A 304 -9.43 -18.53 -29.04
C THR A 304 -8.58 -18.81 -27.81
N PHE A 305 -7.34 -19.27 -27.99
CA PHE A 305 -6.39 -19.52 -26.91
C PHE A 305 -6.16 -18.28 -26.04
N PHE A 306 -5.76 -17.16 -26.67
CA PHE A 306 -5.50 -15.92 -25.95
C PHE A 306 -6.79 -15.30 -25.37
N THR A 307 -7.90 -15.41 -26.06
CA THR A 307 -9.19 -14.91 -25.56
C THR A 307 -9.60 -15.63 -24.28
N ASN A 308 -9.44 -16.95 -24.20
CA ASN A 308 -9.77 -17.72 -23.02
C ASN A 308 -8.89 -17.35 -21.83
N ALA A 309 -7.59 -17.17 -22.04
CA ALA A 309 -6.70 -16.67 -20.99
C ALA A 309 -7.12 -15.26 -20.50
N ARG A 310 -7.45 -14.34 -21.42
CA ARG A 310 -7.88 -12.98 -21.08
C ARG A 310 -9.22 -12.91 -20.33
N LYS A 311 -10.07 -13.89 -20.46
CA LYS A 311 -11.30 -14.00 -19.66
C LYS A 311 -11.01 -14.12 -18.16
N MET A 312 -9.83 -14.63 -17.77
CA MET A 312 -9.42 -14.82 -16.38
C MET A 312 -9.11 -13.52 -15.63
N PHE A 313 -8.90 -12.39 -16.32
CA PHE A 313 -8.81 -11.09 -15.70
C PHE A 313 -10.17 -10.61 -15.18
N GLY A 314 -10.16 -9.94 -14.02
CA GLY A 314 -11.32 -9.23 -13.50
C GLY A 314 -11.72 -8.01 -14.35
N ASN A 315 -12.87 -7.44 -14.05
CA ASN A 315 -13.43 -6.34 -14.85
C ASN A 315 -12.56 -5.06 -14.77
N GLU A 316 -11.99 -4.76 -13.60
CA GLU A 316 -11.13 -3.57 -13.45
C GLU A 316 -9.82 -3.75 -14.21
N ALA A 317 -9.20 -4.93 -14.16
CA ALA A 317 -8.02 -5.23 -14.95
C ALA A 317 -8.29 -5.09 -16.46
N LYS A 318 -9.40 -5.63 -16.96
CA LYS A 318 -9.83 -5.46 -18.36
C LYS A 318 -10.02 -4.00 -18.74
N ARG A 319 -10.67 -3.21 -17.88
CA ARG A 319 -10.88 -1.76 -18.09
C ARG A 319 -9.54 -1.04 -18.24
N ARG A 320 -8.59 -1.28 -17.33
CA ARG A 320 -7.26 -0.66 -17.35
C ARG A 320 -6.43 -1.07 -18.57
N ILE A 321 -6.52 -2.34 -18.99
CA ILE A 321 -5.85 -2.81 -20.21
C ILE A 321 -6.40 -2.07 -21.43
N VAL A 322 -7.71 -1.94 -21.59
CA VAL A 322 -8.34 -1.28 -22.73
C VAL A 322 -7.99 0.21 -22.75
N LEU A 323 -8.21 0.92 -21.64
CA LEU A 323 -7.90 2.35 -21.53
C LEU A 323 -6.40 2.63 -21.70
N GLY A 324 -5.53 1.82 -21.09
CA GLY A 324 -4.09 1.96 -21.21
C GLY A 324 -3.59 1.72 -22.64
N THR A 325 -4.17 0.75 -23.35
CA THR A 325 -3.87 0.52 -24.77
C THR A 325 -4.31 1.72 -25.62
N PHE A 326 -5.48 2.27 -25.36
CA PHE A 326 -5.98 3.44 -26.06
C PHE A 326 -5.07 4.65 -25.88
N VAL A 327 -4.70 5.04 -24.65
CA VAL A 327 -3.88 6.24 -24.41
C VAL A 327 -2.45 6.12 -24.93
N ARG A 328 -1.99 4.92 -25.28
CA ARG A 328 -0.69 4.66 -25.89
C ARG A 328 -0.73 4.55 -27.43
N SER A 329 -1.91 4.49 -28.03
CA SER A 329 -2.04 4.41 -29.48
C SER A 329 -1.46 5.67 -30.16
N ALA A 330 -0.88 5.49 -31.34
CA ALA A 330 -0.14 6.54 -32.04
C ALA A 330 -0.94 7.83 -32.25
N SER A 331 -2.25 7.70 -32.48
CA SER A 331 -3.15 8.83 -32.76
C SER A 331 -3.42 9.73 -31.54
N VAL A 332 -3.29 9.22 -30.30
CA VAL A 332 -3.71 9.93 -29.09
C VAL A 332 -2.61 10.04 -28.01
N LYS A 333 -1.46 9.35 -28.20
CA LYS A 333 -0.37 9.30 -27.22
C LYS A 333 0.08 10.69 -26.78
N GLU A 334 0.30 11.62 -27.74
CA GLU A 334 0.74 12.99 -27.44
C GLU A 334 -0.33 13.81 -26.73
N LEU A 335 -1.60 13.51 -26.97
CA LEU A 335 -2.72 14.22 -26.35
C LEU A 335 -2.94 13.84 -24.89
N TYR A 336 -2.64 12.59 -24.51
CA TYR A 336 -2.88 12.05 -23.16
C TYR A 336 -1.58 11.69 -22.44
N TYR A 337 -0.87 10.66 -22.89
CA TYR A 337 0.27 10.09 -22.15
C TYR A 337 1.43 11.08 -22.01
N SER A 338 1.84 11.71 -23.10
CA SER A 338 2.92 12.71 -23.08
C SER A 338 2.56 13.93 -22.24
N LYS A 339 1.28 14.38 -22.29
CA LYS A 339 0.81 15.47 -21.42
C LYS A 339 0.81 15.08 -19.94
N ALA A 340 0.36 13.87 -19.60
CA ALA A 340 0.35 13.38 -18.24
C ALA A 340 1.77 13.34 -17.63
N LEU A 341 2.79 12.92 -18.42
CA LEU A 341 4.19 12.97 -17.99
C LEU A 341 4.69 14.40 -17.77
N LYS A 342 4.30 15.35 -18.62
CA LYS A 342 4.63 16.79 -18.43
C LYS A 342 4.00 17.33 -17.14
N VAL A 343 2.73 17.04 -16.90
CA VAL A 343 2.04 17.44 -15.65
C VAL A 343 2.72 16.81 -14.42
N ARG A 344 3.09 15.52 -14.48
CA ARG A 344 3.87 14.86 -13.40
C ARG A 344 5.14 15.65 -13.09
N SER A 345 5.88 16.08 -14.11
CA SER A 345 7.12 16.84 -13.94
C SER A 345 6.89 18.21 -13.29
N LEU A 346 5.79 18.89 -13.63
CA LEU A 346 5.39 20.16 -13.00
C LEU A 346 5.00 19.95 -11.52
N LEU A 347 4.19 18.93 -11.22
CA LEU A 347 3.82 18.57 -9.84
C LEU A 347 5.03 18.23 -8.98
N ILE A 348 5.99 17.47 -9.52
CA ILE A 348 7.25 17.19 -8.82
C ILE A 348 7.97 18.49 -8.46
N LYS A 349 8.04 19.44 -9.37
CA LYS A 349 8.69 20.73 -9.13
C LYS A 349 7.98 21.55 -8.06
N GLU A 350 6.65 21.64 -8.11
CA GLU A 350 5.84 22.37 -7.12
C GLU A 350 5.97 21.75 -5.73
N LEU A 351 5.69 20.44 -5.61
CA LEU A 351 5.75 19.73 -4.32
C LEU A 351 7.16 19.76 -3.74
N LYS A 352 8.21 19.56 -4.56
CA LYS A 352 9.59 19.64 -4.10
C LYS A 352 9.96 21.02 -3.54
N SER A 353 9.41 22.09 -4.10
CA SER A 353 9.62 23.44 -3.57
C SER A 353 9.04 23.58 -2.16
N LEU A 354 7.80 23.12 -1.94
CA LEU A 354 7.16 23.17 -0.64
C LEU A 354 7.85 22.26 0.40
N LEU A 355 8.21 21.04 -0.02
CA LEU A 355 8.81 20.04 0.86
C LEU A 355 10.19 20.46 1.38
N LYS A 356 10.90 21.34 0.69
CA LYS A 356 12.12 21.99 1.22
C LYS A 356 11.83 22.87 2.44
N GLU A 357 10.65 23.48 2.52
CA GLU A 357 10.25 24.38 3.58
C GLU A 357 9.65 23.64 4.79
N GLY A 358 8.89 22.58 4.57
CA GLY A 358 8.16 21.87 5.60
C GLY A 358 7.63 20.52 5.16
N PHE A 359 6.99 19.81 6.07
CA PHE A 359 6.19 18.62 5.77
C PHE A 359 4.86 19.04 5.13
N ILE A 360 4.35 18.24 4.19
CA ILE A 360 2.97 18.38 3.72
C ILE A 360 2.12 17.39 4.53
N LEU A 361 1.00 17.87 5.08
CA LEU A 361 0.07 17.08 5.88
C LEU A 361 -1.33 17.15 5.28
N SER A 362 -2.00 16.00 5.19
CA SER A 362 -3.41 15.89 4.81
C SER A 362 -4.06 14.70 5.52
N PRO A 363 -5.39 14.57 5.53
CA PRO A 363 -6.02 13.28 5.74
C PRO A 363 -5.57 12.29 4.65
N VAL A 364 -5.68 10.99 4.92
CA VAL A 364 -5.43 9.96 3.88
C VAL A 364 -6.58 9.91 2.88
N MET A 365 -7.81 9.99 3.37
CA MET A 365 -9.02 9.89 2.55
C MET A 365 -9.94 11.09 2.79
N PRO A 366 -10.64 11.57 1.75
CA PRO A 366 -11.58 12.68 1.89
C PRO A 366 -12.89 12.28 2.59
N ILE A 367 -13.09 11.00 2.82
CA ILE A 367 -14.30 10.38 3.39
C ILE A 367 -13.95 9.51 4.59
N LYS A 368 -14.93 9.24 5.45
CA LYS A 368 -14.83 8.18 6.48
C LYS A 368 -14.71 6.81 5.79
N THR A 369 -14.26 5.80 6.51
CA THR A 369 -14.29 4.42 6.00
C THR A 369 -15.72 4.07 5.55
N PRO A 370 -15.95 3.75 4.26
CA PRO A 370 -17.28 3.48 3.76
C PRO A 370 -17.71 2.03 4.04
N LYS A 371 -19.05 1.80 4.07
CA LYS A 371 -19.60 0.46 4.07
C LYS A 371 -19.53 -0.17 2.67
N PHE A 372 -19.59 -1.49 2.59
CA PHE A 372 -19.62 -2.20 1.30
C PHE A 372 -20.78 -1.74 0.41
N GLU A 373 -21.97 -1.51 1.00
CA GLU A 373 -23.15 -1.04 0.26
C GLU A 373 -22.97 0.36 -0.37
N ASP A 374 -22.17 1.23 0.26
CA ASP A 374 -21.87 2.56 -0.26
C ASP A 374 -20.90 2.48 -1.44
N VAL A 375 -19.85 1.67 -1.28
CA VAL A 375 -18.87 1.44 -2.36
C VAL A 375 -19.51 0.78 -3.59
N ALA A 376 -20.46 -0.15 -3.37
CA ALA A 376 -21.18 -0.80 -4.47
C ALA A 376 -22.03 0.16 -5.32
N LYS A 377 -22.41 1.32 -4.78
CA LYS A 377 -23.16 2.36 -5.49
C LYS A 377 -22.26 3.36 -6.24
N MET A 378 -20.95 3.38 -5.92
CA MET A 378 -20.00 4.30 -6.55
C MET A 378 -19.74 3.93 -8.00
N SER A 379 -19.78 4.93 -8.88
CA SER A 379 -19.24 4.81 -10.22
C SER A 379 -17.71 4.63 -10.20
N PRO A 380 -17.08 4.08 -11.23
CA PRO A 380 -15.61 4.00 -11.31
C PRO A 380 -14.92 5.35 -11.16
N LEU A 381 -15.52 6.42 -11.63
CA LEU A 381 -14.98 7.78 -11.53
C LEU A 381 -15.01 8.29 -10.08
N GLU A 382 -16.04 7.99 -9.32
CA GLU A 382 -16.13 8.34 -7.89
C GLU A 382 -15.09 7.57 -7.07
N VAL A 383 -14.89 6.27 -7.38
CA VAL A 383 -13.81 5.48 -6.77
C VAL A 383 -12.45 6.12 -7.06
N TYR A 384 -12.18 6.52 -8.31
CA TYR A 384 -10.90 7.16 -8.67
C TYR A 384 -10.73 8.53 -7.99
N LYS A 385 -11.79 9.32 -7.84
CA LYS A 385 -11.74 10.61 -7.15
C LYS A 385 -11.46 10.49 -5.66
N SER A 386 -11.78 9.36 -5.03
CA SER A 386 -11.49 9.15 -3.61
C SER A 386 -10.00 9.09 -3.30
N ASP A 387 -9.14 8.81 -4.29
CA ASP A 387 -7.68 8.73 -4.13
C ASP A 387 -6.98 10.11 -4.22
N ILE A 388 -7.74 11.21 -4.28
CA ILE A 388 -7.18 12.56 -4.53
C ILE A 388 -6.07 12.94 -3.55
N LEU A 389 -6.15 12.50 -2.30
CA LEU A 389 -5.19 12.87 -1.26
C LEU A 389 -3.92 12.02 -1.30
N THR A 390 -4.01 10.77 -1.74
CA THR A 390 -2.87 9.82 -1.77
C THR A 390 -2.09 9.84 -3.08
N ILE A 391 -2.74 10.22 -4.18
CA ILE A 391 -2.11 10.23 -5.51
C ILE A 391 -0.93 11.20 -5.62
N PRO A 392 -0.97 12.47 -5.17
CA PRO A 392 0.10 13.41 -5.40
C PRO A 392 1.49 12.92 -4.94
N PRO A 393 1.71 12.45 -3.70
CA PRO A 393 3.02 11.95 -3.28
C PRO A 393 3.41 10.66 -4.00
N ASN A 394 2.46 9.80 -4.34
CA ASN A 394 2.73 8.56 -5.07
C ASN A 394 3.13 8.83 -6.52
N LEU A 395 2.41 9.69 -7.24
CA LEU A 395 2.72 10.10 -8.60
C LEU A 395 4.10 10.73 -8.71
N CYS A 396 4.52 11.48 -7.70
CA CYS A 396 5.78 12.19 -7.66
C CYS A 396 6.94 11.38 -7.03
N GLY A 397 6.67 10.20 -6.48
CA GLY A 397 7.67 9.31 -5.88
C GLY A 397 8.19 9.77 -4.51
N PHE A 398 7.54 10.74 -3.85
CA PHE A 398 7.93 11.20 -2.52
C PHE A 398 7.63 10.17 -1.45
N PRO A 399 8.47 10.06 -0.40
CA PRO A 399 8.18 9.24 0.75
C PRO A 399 7.04 9.86 1.56
N HIS A 400 6.19 8.99 2.11
CA HIS A 400 5.08 9.40 2.96
C HIS A 400 4.72 8.29 3.95
N ILE A 401 4.15 8.72 5.08
CA ILE A 401 3.70 7.84 6.15
C ILE A 401 2.26 8.16 6.50
N SER A 402 1.43 7.13 6.64
CA SER A 402 0.06 7.25 7.13
C SER A 402 -0.03 6.67 8.53
N PHE A 403 -0.80 7.31 9.40
CA PHE A 403 -0.96 6.91 10.80
C PHE A 403 -2.31 7.37 11.34
N PRO A 404 -2.89 6.67 12.33
CA PRO A 404 -4.12 7.08 12.97
C PRO A 404 -3.93 8.38 13.76
N TYR A 405 -4.86 9.34 13.58
CA TYR A 405 -4.85 10.60 14.34
C TYR A 405 -6.12 10.80 15.17
N ALA A 406 -7.21 10.13 14.83
CA ALA A 406 -8.48 10.19 15.55
C ALA A 406 -9.31 8.93 15.30
N TYR A 407 -10.41 8.82 15.99
CA TYR A 407 -11.45 7.82 15.78
C TYR A 407 -12.81 8.52 15.67
N SER A 408 -13.65 8.05 14.75
CA SER A 408 -15.01 8.50 14.55
C SER A 408 -15.95 7.31 14.49
N GLU A 409 -16.97 7.28 15.36
CA GLU A 409 -17.93 6.17 15.44
C GLU A 409 -17.26 4.80 15.59
N GLY A 410 -16.13 4.74 16.30
CA GLY A 410 -15.33 3.53 16.51
C GLY A 410 -14.42 3.14 15.35
N MET A 411 -14.45 3.88 14.24
CA MET A 411 -13.58 3.66 13.06
C MET A 411 -12.38 4.63 13.06
N PRO A 412 -11.19 4.18 12.67
CA PRO A 412 -10.01 5.04 12.65
C PRO A 412 -10.06 6.07 11.51
N LEU A 413 -9.46 7.23 11.77
CA LEU A 413 -9.17 8.26 10.78
C LEU A 413 -7.65 8.39 10.63
N GLY A 414 -7.13 8.28 9.41
CA GLY A 414 -5.71 8.34 9.11
C GLY A 414 -5.28 9.68 8.52
N ALA A 415 -4.16 10.23 9.04
CA ALA A 415 -3.44 11.34 8.43
C ALA A 415 -2.27 10.81 7.59
N GLN A 416 -1.83 11.60 6.61
CA GLN A 416 -0.67 11.34 5.77
C GLN A 416 0.32 12.51 5.89
N LEU A 417 1.57 12.19 6.21
CA LEU A 417 2.68 13.14 6.22
C LEU A 417 3.64 12.82 5.07
N VAL A 418 4.04 13.84 4.31
CA VAL A 418 4.92 13.73 3.15
C VAL A 418 6.17 14.58 3.37
N THR A 419 7.33 14.10 2.91
CA THR A 419 8.60 14.85 2.97
C THR A 419 9.39 14.74 1.65
N GLU A 420 10.53 15.42 1.59
CA GLU A 420 11.46 15.34 0.46
C GLU A 420 11.97 13.91 0.22
N HIS A 421 12.39 13.61 -1.01
CA HIS A 421 13.10 12.37 -1.30
C HIS A 421 14.31 12.19 -0.39
N TRP A 422 14.49 10.99 0.11
CA TRP A 422 15.60 10.57 0.99
C TRP A 422 15.56 11.11 2.42
N ASN A 423 14.50 11.85 2.79
CA ASN A 423 14.26 12.27 4.17
C ASN A 423 13.29 11.33 4.92
N ASP A 424 13.30 10.07 4.54
CA ASP A 424 12.40 9.00 4.99
C ASP A 424 12.33 8.85 6.50
N TYR A 425 13.47 8.96 7.18
CA TYR A 425 13.56 8.82 8.64
C TYR A 425 12.82 9.93 9.40
N ALA A 426 12.73 11.13 8.84
CA ALA A 426 12.01 12.22 9.49
C ALA A 426 10.52 11.93 9.65
N LEU A 427 9.93 11.22 8.68
CA LEU A 427 8.54 10.77 8.76
C LEU A 427 8.31 9.78 9.89
N ILE A 428 9.20 8.79 10.01
CA ILE A 428 9.10 7.76 11.03
C ILE A 428 9.24 8.37 12.41
N LYS A 429 10.26 9.25 12.61
CA LYS A 429 10.46 9.98 13.87
C LYS A 429 9.29 10.87 14.25
N PHE A 430 8.63 11.51 13.28
CA PHE A 430 7.43 12.29 13.55
C PHE A 430 6.32 11.42 14.13
N VAL A 431 6.11 10.22 13.56
CA VAL A 431 5.06 9.30 14.04
C VAL A 431 5.44 8.68 15.39
N GLU A 432 6.72 8.36 15.66
CA GLU A 432 7.20 7.94 16.98
C GLU A 432 6.87 8.99 18.06
N ASP A 433 7.11 10.29 17.77
CA ASP A 433 6.76 11.39 18.67
C ASP A 433 5.23 11.50 18.86
N TRP A 434 4.46 11.31 17.78
CA TRP A 434 3.00 11.29 17.86
C TRP A 434 2.48 10.14 18.74
N GLU A 435 3.00 8.94 18.59
CA GLU A 435 2.64 7.73 19.35
C GLU A 435 2.91 7.89 20.86
N SER A 436 3.83 8.76 21.27
CA SER A 436 4.07 9.06 22.67
C SER A 436 2.87 9.71 23.36
N SER A 437 2.02 10.40 22.62
CA SER A 437 0.85 11.16 23.09
C SER A 437 -0.49 10.63 22.60
N PHE A 438 -0.49 9.71 21.63
CA PHE A 438 -1.71 9.14 21.04
C PHE A 438 -1.65 7.61 21.04
N LYS A 439 -2.63 6.98 21.72
CA LYS A 439 -2.72 5.51 21.76
C LYS A 439 -3.62 4.98 20.67
N TYR A 440 -3.09 4.07 19.86
CA TYR A 440 -3.87 3.34 18.88
C TYR A 440 -4.78 2.31 19.55
N ASN A 441 -5.97 2.16 18.99
CA ASN A 441 -6.99 1.24 19.48
C ASN A 441 -7.08 0.03 18.55
N PHE A 442 -6.83 -1.17 19.07
CA PHE A 442 -6.91 -2.40 18.29
C PHE A 442 -7.98 -3.33 18.90
N LYS A 443 -8.92 -3.76 18.07
CA LYS A 443 -9.98 -4.70 18.48
C LYS A 443 -9.43 -6.10 18.77
N TYR A 444 -8.40 -6.52 18.03
CA TYR A 444 -7.78 -7.83 18.17
C TYR A 444 -6.33 -7.71 18.64
N ASN A 445 -5.90 -8.70 19.43
CA ASN A 445 -4.53 -8.84 19.88
C ASN A 445 -4.08 -10.30 19.78
N ILE A 446 -4.24 -10.90 18.60
CA ILE A 446 -3.81 -12.28 18.31
C ILE A 446 -2.30 -12.38 18.52
N GLY A 447 -1.85 -13.45 19.22
CA GLY A 447 -0.47 -13.59 19.61
C GLY A 447 -0.05 -12.67 20.78
N ALA A 448 -0.99 -12.07 21.51
CA ALA A 448 -0.68 -11.53 22.84
C ALA A 448 -0.45 -12.69 23.81
N LEU A 449 0.66 -12.65 24.51
CA LEU A 449 1.02 -13.60 25.56
C LEU A 449 0.40 -13.20 26.90
#